data_2e6ec46bc4673db76572d14a1190b228
#
_entry.id   2e6ec46bc4673db76572d14a1190b228
#
_cell.length_a   1.000
_cell.length_b   1.000
_cell.length_c   1.000
_cell.angle_alpha   90.00
_cell.angle_beta   90.00
_cell.angle_gamma   90.00
#
_symmetry.space_group_name_H-M   'P 1'
#
loop_
_entity.id
_entity.type
_entity.pdbx_description
1 polymer ?
#
loop_
_entity_poly.entity_id
_entity_poly.type
_entity_poly.pdbx_seq_one_letter_code
_entity_poly.pdbx_strand_id
1 'polypeptide(L)'
;MKITQFGTQPYDRESFDRIRDTYGFDICYHRSHLNANNVALAQGSDAVCIFVNDTADAGTIRQLAGMGVKLIALRCAGFNNVDLNAAARYGIPVVRVPAYSPHAVAEHAVALMLALNRKIHRAYWRTRDGNFSLHGLMGFDMYGKTAGIVGTGRIARELIRILKGFGMEVVANDLFPDPQYAAEAGIAYVPLDELYARADIVSLHCPLTDRTRYMIGDAAISRMKPGVILINTGRGQLIHTEALIDGLKEKKIGAAGLDVYEEEAGYFYEDTSDRIMDDDVLARLLSFNNVIVTSHQGFFTREAVDNIARTTMQNIKDFSECRRLENEVRAEPENAVGQL
;
A
#
# COMPACT_ATOMS: atom_id res chain seq x y z
N MET A 1 3.64 30.52 -1.06
CA MET A 1 2.35 29.81 -0.93
C MET A 1 2.19 29.34 0.50
N LYS A 2 0.95 29.38 1.00
CA LYS A 2 0.58 28.79 2.27
C LYS A 2 -0.07 27.43 2.04
N ILE A 3 0.40 26.43 2.76
CA ILE A 3 -0.03 25.03 2.63
C ILE A 3 -0.63 24.58 3.95
N THR A 4 -1.80 23.96 3.93
CA THR A 4 -2.33 23.25 5.09
C THR A 4 -2.13 21.75 4.88
N GLN A 5 -1.36 21.10 5.76
CA GLN A 5 -1.12 19.67 5.73
C GLN A 5 -1.95 18.97 6.81
N PHE A 6 -2.86 18.09 6.37
CA PHE A 6 -3.73 17.30 7.23
C PHE A 6 -3.13 15.92 7.53
N GLY A 7 -3.63 15.24 8.57
CA GLY A 7 -3.19 13.91 8.98
C GLY A 7 -1.68 13.83 9.24
N THR A 8 -1.07 14.95 9.70
CA THR A 8 0.37 15.06 9.85
C THR A 8 0.87 14.26 11.03
N GLN A 9 1.78 13.33 10.77
CA GLN A 9 2.50 12.58 11.78
C GLN A 9 3.85 13.26 12.12
N PRO A 10 4.49 12.94 13.26
CA PRO A 10 5.78 13.53 13.65
C PRO A 10 6.87 13.34 12.57
N TYR A 11 6.94 12.17 11.94
CA TYR A 11 7.91 11.88 10.88
C TYR A 11 7.67 12.69 9.60
N ASP A 12 6.39 12.98 9.26
CA ASP A 12 6.07 13.87 8.14
C ASP A 12 6.63 15.26 8.41
N ARG A 13 6.29 15.82 9.58
CA ARG A 13 6.73 17.15 9.97
C ARG A 13 8.25 17.26 9.93
N GLU A 14 8.97 16.29 10.50
CA GLU A 14 10.44 16.27 10.48
C GLU A 14 10.99 16.33 9.06
N SER A 15 10.44 15.52 8.12
CA SER A 15 10.92 15.46 6.74
C SER A 15 10.58 16.72 5.95
N PHE A 16 9.37 17.26 6.12
CA PHE A 16 8.97 18.50 5.46
C PHE A 16 9.72 19.72 6.01
N ASP A 17 9.87 19.85 7.34
CA ASP A 17 10.59 20.96 7.97
C ASP A 17 12.07 20.99 7.56
N ARG A 18 12.69 19.83 7.31
CA ARG A 18 14.09 19.73 6.87
C ARG A 18 14.33 20.38 5.50
N ILE A 19 13.32 20.41 4.64
CA ILE A 19 13.44 20.89 3.26
C ILE A 19 12.63 22.16 2.97
N ARG A 20 11.70 22.57 3.86
CA ARG A 20 10.77 23.69 3.60
C ARG A 20 11.47 24.99 3.24
N ASP A 21 12.61 25.29 3.86
CA ASP A 21 13.34 26.54 3.62
C ASP A 21 13.90 26.60 2.20
N THR A 22 14.20 25.45 1.58
CA THR A 22 14.61 25.35 0.18
C THR A 22 13.50 25.74 -0.78
N TYR A 23 12.24 25.55 -0.39
CA TYR A 23 11.07 25.84 -1.22
C TYR A 23 10.39 27.18 -0.86
N GLY A 24 10.63 27.73 0.32
CA GLY A 24 10.08 29.00 0.78
C GLY A 24 8.55 28.96 1.02
N PHE A 25 8.01 27.81 1.40
CA PHE A 25 6.58 27.63 1.67
C PHE A 25 6.28 27.75 3.16
N ASP A 26 5.12 28.33 3.48
CA ASP A 26 4.55 28.35 4.82
C ASP A 26 3.63 27.15 4.99
N ILE A 27 3.97 26.22 5.90
CA ILE A 27 3.25 24.97 6.11
C ILE A 27 2.59 24.98 7.49
N CYS A 28 1.26 24.89 7.50
CA CYS A 28 0.46 24.70 8.70
C CYS A 28 0.13 23.22 8.86
N TYR A 29 0.55 22.61 9.96
CA TYR A 29 0.40 21.17 10.22
C TYR A 29 -0.79 20.90 11.14
N HIS A 30 -1.67 19.98 10.71
CA HIS A 30 -2.79 19.46 11.52
C HIS A 30 -2.71 17.93 11.65
N ARG A 31 -2.86 17.42 12.87
CA ARG A 31 -2.91 15.96 13.13
C ARG A 31 -4.22 15.34 12.67
N SER A 32 -5.31 16.11 12.69
CA SER A 32 -6.61 15.63 12.22
C SER A 32 -6.62 15.38 10.73
N HIS A 33 -7.24 14.29 10.32
CA HIS A 33 -7.50 13.97 8.91
C HIS A 33 -8.54 14.91 8.32
N LEU A 34 -8.31 15.35 7.05
CA LEU A 34 -9.27 16.18 6.32
C LEU A 34 -10.59 15.44 6.14
N ASN A 35 -11.66 16.14 6.46
CA ASN A 35 -13.05 15.72 6.17
C ASN A 35 -13.97 16.94 6.15
N ALA A 36 -15.25 16.73 5.85
CA ALA A 36 -16.24 17.82 5.76
C ALA A 36 -16.40 18.64 7.06
N ASN A 37 -16.08 18.09 8.24
CA ASN A 37 -16.26 18.76 9.52
C ASN A 37 -15.10 19.69 9.89
N ASN A 38 -13.88 19.44 9.34
CA ASN A 38 -12.69 20.22 9.70
C ASN A 38 -12.04 20.93 8.52
N VAL A 39 -12.63 20.88 7.34
CA VAL A 39 -12.12 21.52 6.12
C VAL A 39 -11.88 23.03 6.30
N ALA A 40 -12.58 23.68 7.23
CA ALA A 40 -12.39 25.11 7.57
C ALA A 40 -10.95 25.41 8.08
N LEU A 41 -10.19 24.42 8.55
CA LEU A 41 -8.79 24.58 8.91
C LEU A 41 -7.91 24.96 7.71
N ALA A 42 -8.36 24.72 6.48
CA ALA A 42 -7.68 25.13 5.25
C ALA A 42 -7.91 26.62 4.89
N GLN A 43 -8.68 27.37 5.69
CA GLN A 43 -8.99 28.77 5.38
C GLN A 43 -7.72 29.62 5.19
N GLY A 44 -7.64 30.32 4.07
CA GLY A 44 -6.52 31.18 3.70
C GLY A 44 -5.29 30.42 3.22
N SER A 45 -5.40 29.13 2.90
CA SER A 45 -4.33 28.36 2.25
C SER A 45 -4.50 28.35 0.74
N ASP A 46 -3.36 28.34 0.04
CA ASP A 46 -3.31 28.21 -1.42
C ASP A 46 -3.43 26.75 -1.84
N ALA A 47 -2.90 25.83 -1.02
CA ALA A 47 -2.90 24.40 -1.27
C ALA A 47 -3.20 23.59 0.00
N VAL A 48 -3.76 22.40 -0.18
CA VAL A 48 -3.86 21.39 0.88
C VAL A 48 -2.98 20.20 0.54
N CYS A 49 -2.27 19.67 1.56
CA CYS A 49 -1.49 18.45 1.47
C CYS A 49 -2.18 17.37 2.30
N ILE A 50 -2.53 16.24 1.68
CA ILE A 50 -3.33 15.17 2.28
C ILE A 50 -2.69 13.79 2.10
N PHE A 51 -3.15 12.82 2.87
CA PHE A 51 -2.71 11.42 2.86
C PHE A 51 -3.88 10.47 2.58
N VAL A 52 -3.63 9.18 2.57
CA VAL A 52 -4.62 8.15 2.18
C VAL A 52 -5.86 8.11 3.09
N ASN A 53 -5.73 8.51 4.37
CA ASN A 53 -6.81 8.52 5.36
C ASN A 53 -7.61 9.83 5.37
N ASP A 54 -7.19 10.82 4.60
CA ASP A 54 -7.95 12.06 4.43
C ASP A 54 -9.10 11.84 3.45
N THR A 55 -10.21 12.58 3.59
CA THR A 55 -11.35 12.47 2.70
C THR A 55 -11.54 13.79 1.94
N ALA A 56 -11.32 13.76 0.63
CA ALA A 56 -11.58 14.86 -0.29
C ALA A 56 -12.71 14.47 -1.25
N ASP A 57 -13.90 14.26 -0.70
CA ASP A 57 -15.13 14.04 -1.46
C ASP A 57 -15.64 15.33 -2.15
N ALA A 58 -16.68 15.21 -2.96
CA ALA A 58 -17.25 16.35 -3.69
C ALA A 58 -17.67 17.51 -2.77
N GLY A 59 -18.16 17.21 -1.57
CA GLY A 59 -18.58 18.21 -0.58
C GLY A 59 -17.39 18.96 0.01
N THR A 60 -16.35 18.25 0.39
CA THR A 60 -15.09 18.78 0.91
C THR A 60 -14.39 19.63 -0.16
N ILE A 61 -14.28 19.12 -1.39
CA ILE A 61 -13.64 19.85 -2.51
C ILE A 61 -14.40 21.15 -2.82
N ARG A 62 -15.73 21.14 -2.82
CA ARG A 62 -16.54 22.36 -3.00
C ARG A 62 -16.21 23.41 -1.93
N GLN A 63 -16.05 22.99 -0.67
CA GLN A 63 -15.70 23.91 0.41
C GLN A 63 -14.27 24.43 0.25
N LEU A 64 -13.30 23.59 -0.11
CA LEU A 64 -11.93 24.00 -0.41
C LEU A 64 -11.88 25.04 -1.54
N ALA A 65 -12.63 24.82 -2.62
CA ALA A 65 -12.76 25.76 -3.73
C ALA A 65 -13.35 27.11 -3.27
N GLY A 66 -14.40 27.08 -2.44
CA GLY A 66 -15.03 28.28 -1.87
C GLY A 66 -14.09 29.07 -0.95
N MET A 67 -13.08 28.45 -0.35
CA MET A 67 -12.04 29.09 0.47
C MET A 67 -10.84 29.58 -0.35
N GLY A 68 -10.82 29.33 -1.67
CA GLY A 68 -9.75 29.77 -2.56
C GLY A 68 -8.55 28.81 -2.63
N VAL A 69 -8.67 27.57 -2.16
CA VAL A 69 -7.65 26.53 -2.36
C VAL A 69 -7.56 26.19 -3.85
N LYS A 70 -6.34 26.13 -4.37
CA LYS A 70 -6.03 26.00 -5.80
C LYS A 70 -5.33 24.71 -6.17
N LEU A 71 -4.88 23.91 -5.19
CA LEU A 71 -4.15 22.68 -5.40
C LEU A 71 -4.45 21.67 -4.28
N ILE A 72 -4.66 20.41 -4.66
CA ILE A 72 -4.62 19.27 -3.72
C ILE A 72 -3.35 18.48 -4.01
N ALA A 73 -2.45 18.39 -3.04
CA ALA A 73 -1.20 17.62 -3.13
C ALA A 73 -1.30 16.38 -2.24
N LEU A 74 -1.30 15.20 -2.86
CA LEU A 74 -1.25 13.91 -2.17
C LEU A 74 0.21 13.58 -1.85
N ARG A 75 0.54 13.36 -0.57
CA ARG A 75 1.84 12.83 -0.15
C ARG A 75 1.87 11.29 -0.15
N CYS A 76 1.21 10.67 -1.13
CA CYS A 76 1.10 9.23 -1.34
C CYS A 76 0.90 8.90 -2.83
N ALA A 77 0.98 7.63 -3.16
CA ALA A 77 0.75 7.16 -4.54
C ALA A 77 -0.74 6.94 -4.86
N GLY A 78 -1.52 6.46 -3.86
CA GLY A 78 -2.96 6.25 -4.00
C GLY A 78 -3.74 7.57 -4.01
N PHE A 79 -4.87 7.60 -4.69
CA PHE A 79 -5.73 8.78 -4.80
C PHE A 79 -7.23 8.45 -4.75
N ASN A 80 -7.57 7.26 -4.27
CA ASN A 80 -8.97 6.79 -4.20
C ASN A 80 -9.82 7.60 -3.22
N ASN A 81 -9.19 8.34 -2.32
CA ASN A 81 -9.81 9.22 -1.33
C ASN A 81 -10.12 10.63 -1.86
N VAL A 82 -9.91 10.89 -3.16
CA VAL A 82 -10.18 12.18 -3.83
C VAL A 82 -11.20 12.00 -4.95
N ASP A 83 -12.26 12.78 -4.92
CA ASP A 83 -13.21 12.89 -6.04
C ASP A 83 -12.60 13.74 -7.16
N LEU A 84 -11.92 13.07 -8.11
CA LEU A 84 -11.27 13.74 -9.24
C LEU A 84 -12.24 14.47 -10.16
N ASN A 85 -13.51 14.01 -10.27
CA ASN A 85 -14.54 14.68 -11.07
C ASN A 85 -14.95 16.01 -10.43
N ALA A 86 -15.10 16.03 -9.11
CA ALA A 86 -15.35 17.26 -8.37
C ALA A 86 -14.14 18.22 -8.46
N ALA A 87 -12.91 17.71 -8.28
CA ALA A 87 -11.70 18.52 -8.39
C ALA A 87 -11.62 19.21 -9.78
N ALA A 88 -11.85 18.44 -10.86
CA ALA A 88 -11.88 18.98 -12.22
C ALA A 88 -12.97 20.04 -12.41
N ARG A 89 -14.19 19.83 -11.86
CA ARG A 89 -15.30 20.79 -11.93
C ARG A 89 -14.98 22.13 -11.29
N TYR A 90 -14.20 22.11 -10.20
CA TYR A 90 -13.80 23.34 -9.48
C TYR A 90 -12.44 23.87 -9.94
N GLY A 91 -11.81 23.25 -10.96
CA GLY A 91 -10.53 23.70 -11.50
C GLY A 91 -9.36 23.53 -10.52
N ILE A 92 -9.47 22.59 -9.57
CA ILE A 92 -8.41 22.29 -8.62
C ILE A 92 -7.61 21.07 -9.11
N PRO A 93 -6.39 21.23 -9.63
CA PRO A 93 -5.54 20.12 -9.99
C PRO A 93 -5.20 19.28 -8.77
N VAL A 94 -5.02 17.96 -9.00
CA VAL A 94 -4.63 17.01 -7.98
C VAL A 94 -3.28 16.42 -8.39
N VAL A 95 -2.28 16.54 -7.54
CA VAL A 95 -0.95 15.96 -7.77
C VAL A 95 -0.64 14.91 -6.71
N ARG A 96 0.20 13.93 -7.06
CA ARG A 96 0.55 12.83 -6.15
C ARG A 96 2.04 12.53 -6.15
N VAL A 97 2.47 11.61 -5.30
CA VAL A 97 3.80 11.00 -5.32
C VAL A 97 3.69 9.63 -5.97
N PRO A 98 3.98 9.49 -7.28
CA PRO A 98 3.73 8.24 -8.01
C PRO A 98 4.68 7.10 -7.61
N ALA A 99 5.87 7.44 -7.09
CA ALA A 99 6.86 6.51 -6.60
C ALA A 99 7.75 7.20 -5.56
N TYR A 100 8.05 6.49 -4.48
CA TYR A 100 8.90 7.02 -3.39
C TYR A 100 10.08 6.11 -3.06
N SER A 101 9.87 4.78 -2.96
CA SER A 101 10.90 3.75 -2.82
C SER A 101 10.33 2.38 -3.16
N PRO A 102 10.58 1.83 -4.35
CA PRO A 102 10.17 0.47 -4.66
C PRO A 102 10.89 -0.55 -3.77
N HIS A 103 12.12 -0.24 -3.34
CA HIS A 103 12.92 -1.09 -2.47
C HIS A 103 12.26 -1.26 -1.10
N ALA A 104 11.76 -0.17 -0.47
CA ALA A 104 11.14 -0.23 0.85
C ALA A 104 10.00 -1.26 0.91
N VAL A 105 9.06 -1.21 -0.04
CA VAL A 105 7.92 -2.13 -0.08
C VAL A 105 8.35 -3.55 -0.43
N ALA A 106 9.30 -3.72 -1.35
CA ALA A 106 9.84 -5.04 -1.70
C ALA A 106 10.55 -5.70 -0.50
N GLU A 107 11.37 -4.96 0.21
CA GLU A 107 12.07 -5.43 1.42
C GLU A 107 11.09 -5.75 2.55
N HIS A 108 10.03 -4.96 2.72
CA HIS A 108 8.98 -5.25 3.69
C HIS A 108 8.23 -6.53 3.36
N ALA A 109 7.90 -6.77 2.08
CA ALA A 109 7.31 -8.03 1.64
C ALA A 109 8.21 -9.23 1.97
N VAL A 110 9.54 -9.13 1.74
CA VAL A 110 10.53 -10.16 2.11
C VAL A 110 10.59 -10.34 3.63
N ALA A 111 10.55 -9.25 4.40
CA ALA A 111 10.55 -9.32 5.87
C ALA A 111 9.33 -10.10 6.38
N LEU A 112 8.13 -9.84 5.83
CA LEU A 112 6.92 -10.62 6.15
C LEU A 112 7.08 -12.09 5.76
N MET A 113 7.59 -12.40 4.56
CA MET A 113 7.85 -13.77 4.12
C MET A 113 8.77 -14.52 5.09
N LEU A 114 9.90 -13.92 5.46
CA LEU A 114 10.88 -14.52 6.36
C LEU A 114 10.35 -14.65 7.80
N ALA A 115 9.65 -13.62 8.30
CA ALA A 115 9.05 -13.64 9.64
C ALA A 115 8.01 -14.76 9.78
N LEU A 116 7.17 -14.95 8.76
CA LEU A 116 6.18 -16.03 8.71
C LEU A 116 6.81 -17.41 8.56
N ASN A 117 7.70 -17.58 7.59
CA ASN A 117 8.37 -18.85 7.33
C ASN A 117 9.17 -19.32 8.56
N ARG A 118 10.02 -18.46 9.11
CA ARG A 118 10.87 -18.79 10.26
C ARG A 118 10.20 -18.55 11.61
N LYS A 119 8.93 -18.07 11.60
CA LYS A 119 8.09 -17.81 12.79
C LYS A 119 8.79 -16.92 13.83
N ILE A 120 9.54 -15.92 13.35
CA ILE A 120 10.41 -15.06 14.19
C ILE A 120 9.57 -14.31 15.24
N HIS A 121 8.39 -13.79 14.85
CA HIS A 121 7.45 -13.12 15.76
C HIS A 121 7.02 -14.01 16.93
N ARG A 122 6.79 -15.31 16.68
CA ARG A 122 6.43 -16.27 17.74
C ARG A 122 7.62 -16.64 18.61
N ALA A 123 8.79 -16.91 17.98
CA ALA A 123 10.02 -17.24 18.69
C ALA A 123 10.43 -16.10 19.63
N TYR A 124 10.32 -14.84 19.19
CA TYR A 124 10.62 -13.66 19.99
C TYR A 124 9.80 -13.63 21.29
N TRP A 125 8.47 -13.78 21.22
CA TRP A 125 7.62 -13.78 22.40
C TRP A 125 7.91 -14.96 23.33
N ARG A 126 8.04 -16.18 22.78
CA ARG A 126 8.28 -17.40 23.56
C ARG A 126 9.57 -17.34 24.37
N THR A 127 10.67 -16.86 23.79
CA THR A 127 11.95 -16.76 24.49
C THR A 127 11.91 -15.73 25.62
N ARG A 128 11.13 -14.65 25.49
CA ARG A 128 10.88 -13.67 26.58
C ARG A 128 10.12 -14.28 27.76
N ASP A 129 9.25 -15.24 27.49
CA ASP A 129 8.51 -16.00 28.50
C ASP A 129 9.29 -17.24 29.03
N GLY A 130 10.60 -17.36 28.70
CA GLY A 130 11.44 -18.47 29.11
C GLY A 130 11.17 -19.78 28.36
N ASN A 131 10.36 -19.77 27.30
CA ASN A 131 10.11 -20.97 26.48
C ASN A 131 11.06 -21.04 25.30
N PHE A 132 12.10 -21.88 25.40
CA PHE A 132 13.10 -22.12 24.38
C PHE A 132 12.83 -23.34 23.50
N SER A 133 11.65 -23.97 23.60
CA SER A 133 11.27 -25.13 22.79
C SER A 133 11.17 -24.77 21.30
N LEU A 134 11.70 -25.62 20.44
CA LEU A 134 11.58 -25.49 18.97
C LEU A 134 10.25 -26.06 18.43
N HIS A 135 9.43 -26.68 19.26
CA HIS A 135 8.17 -27.29 18.84
C HIS A 135 7.27 -26.26 18.15
N GLY A 136 6.83 -26.58 16.92
CA GLY A 136 5.96 -25.69 16.11
C GLY A 136 6.66 -24.47 15.50
N LEU A 137 8.00 -24.35 15.56
CA LEU A 137 8.78 -23.27 14.93
C LEU A 137 9.46 -23.68 13.63
N MET A 138 9.27 -24.94 13.16
CA MET A 138 9.89 -25.41 11.93
C MET A 138 9.42 -24.57 10.73
N GLY A 139 10.37 -24.07 9.95
CA GLY A 139 10.18 -23.43 8.66
C GLY A 139 10.67 -24.31 7.51
N PHE A 140 10.82 -23.72 6.33
CA PHE A 140 11.39 -24.37 5.15
C PHE A 140 12.47 -23.48 4.52
N ASP A 141 13.34 -24.06 3.70
CA ASP A 141 14.31 -23.30 2.92
C ASP A 141 13.61 -22.65 1.72
N MET A 142 13.81 -21.35 1.52
CA MET A 142 13.27 -20.64 0.35
C MET A 142 13.98 -21.07 -0.95
N TYR A 143 15.22 -21.52 -0.84
CA TYR A 143 16.01 -22.05 -1.97
C TYR A 143 15.25 -23.19 -2.68
N GLY A 144 15.15 -23.10 -4.00
CA GLY A 144 14.45 -24.08 -4.83
C GLY A 144 12.91 -24.06 -4.73
N LYS A 145 12.32 -23.14 -3.94
CA LYS A 145 10.87 -22.93 -3.89
C LYS A 145 10.43 -21.96 -4.98
N THR A 146 9.14 -21.99 -5.30
CA THR A 146 8.54 -21.14 -6.32
C THR A 146 7.81 -19.97 -5.69
N ALA A 147 8.15 -18.75 -6.10
CA ALA A 147 7.38 -17.54 -5.81
C ALA A 147 6.48 -17.18 -7.00
N GLY A 148 5.19 -16.97 -6.74
CA GLY A 148 4.21 -16.46 -7.68
C GLY A 148 4.00 -14.97 -7.47
N ILE A 149 4.32 -14.15 -8.46
CA ILE A 149 4.24 -12.69 -8.37
C ILE A 149 3.11 -12.20 -9.27
N VAL A 150 2.11 -11.56 -8.67
CA VAL A 150 0.97 -10.98 -9.39
C VAL A 150 1.18 -9.48 -9.56
N GLY A 151 1.41 -9.05 -10.80
CA GLY A 151 1.89 -7.72 -11.16
C GLY A 151 3.42 -7.63 -11.17
N THR A 152 3.99 -7.06 -12.24
CA THR A 152 5.45 -6.94 -12.45
C THR A 152 5.90 -5.50 -12.59
N GLY A 153 5.24 -4.59 -11.83
CA GLY A 153 5.62 -3.20 -11.72
C GLY A 153 6.95 -2.99 -10.98
N ARG A 154 7.32 -1.74 -10.73
CA ARG A 154 8.62 -1.36 -10.12
C ARG A 154 8.91 -2.09 -8.81
N ILE A 155 7.95 -2.17 -7.89
CA ILE A 155 8.10 -2.86 -6.59
C ILE A 155 8.34 -4.35 -6.80
N ALA A 156 7.52 -4.97 -7.65
CA ALA A 156 7.62 -6.40 -7.93
C ALA A 156 8.96 -6.77 -8.57
N ARG A 157 9.52 -5.93 -9.45
CA ARG A 157 10.84 -6.16 -10.06
C ARG A 157 11.95 -6.18 -9.00
N GLU A 158 11.90 -5.29 -8.01
CA GLU A 158 12.85 -5.31 -6.90
C GLU A 158 12.66 -6.56 -6.01
N LEU A 159 11.41 -6.93 -5.72
CA LEU A 159 11.12 -8.16 -4.99
C LEU A 159 11.64 -9.39 -5.74
N ILE A 160 11.40 -9.50 -7.04
CA ILE A 160 11.89 -10.59 -7.88
C ILE A 160 13.42 -10.70 -7.80
N ARG A 161 14.13 -9.57 -7.88
CA ARG A 161 15.59 -9.53 -7.75
C ARG A 161 16.07 -10.12 -6.40
N ILE A 162 15.39 -9.77 -5.31
CA ILE A 162 15.70 -10.28 -3.96
C ILE A 162 15.41 -11.80 -3.89
N LEU A 163 14.25 -12.24 -4.38
CA LEU A 163 13.84 -13.64 -4.34
C LEU A 163 14.75 -14.54 -5.21
N LYS A 164 15.20 -14.04 -6.35
CA LYS A 164 16.24 -14.72 -7.17
C LYS A 164 17.55 -14.86 -6.39
N GLY A 165 17.93 -13.86 -5.56
CA GLY A 165 19.08 -13.93 -4.67
C GLY A 165 18.94 -15.02 -3.59
N PHE A 166 17.73 -15.38 -3.19
CA PHE A 166 17.45 -16.55 -2.33
C PHE A 166 17.49 -17.90 -3.09
N GLY A 167 17.72 -17.89 -4.41
CA GLY A 167 17.70 -19.09 -5.24
C GLY A 167 16.29 -19.63 -5.49
N MET A 168 15.27 -18.78 -5.40
CA MET A 168 13.88 -19.16 -5.73
C MET A 168 13.67 -19.21 -7.24
N GLU A 169 12.77 -20.10 -7.68
CA GLU A 169 12.10 -19.98 -8.97
C GLU A 169 11.04 -18.88 -8.87
N VAL A 170 10.87 -18.09 -9.93
CA VAL A 170 9.84 -17.05 -9.97
C VAL A 170 8.97 -17.23 -11.20
N VAL A 171 7.67 -17.34 -10.96
CA VAL A 171 6.63 -17.25 -12.00
C VAL A 171 5.82 -15.98 -11.76
N ALA A 172 5.44 -15.31 -12.83
CA ALA A 172 4.74 -14.03 -12.73
C ALA A 172 3.47 -14.01 -13.58
N ASN A 173 2.53 -13.18 -13.19
CA ASN A 173 1.36 -12.84 -13.99
C ASN A 173 1.22 -11.31 -14.04
N ASP A 174 1.01 -10.78 -15.23
CA ASP A 174 0.76 -9.37 -15.44
C ASP A 174 -0.21 -9.19 -16.60
N LEU A 175 -1.01 -8.13 -16.58
CA LEU A 175 -1.89 -7.77 -17.69
C LEU A 175 -1.09 -7.37 -18.93
N PHE A 176 0.10 -6.78 -18.71
CA PHE A 176 1.03 -6.35 -19.74
C PHE A 176 2.40 -7.03 -19.53
N PRO A 177 2.55 -8.32 -19.91
CA PRO A 177 3.81 -9.03 -19.76
C PRO A 177 4.93 -8.34 -20.52
N ASP A 178 6.14 -8.30 -19.91
CA ASP A 178 7.36 -7.75 -20.50
C ASP A 178 8.34 -8.91 -20.81
N PRO A 179 8.38 -9.41 -22.05
CA PRO A 179 9.21 -10.55 -22.43
C PRO A 179 10.72 -10.25 -22.30
N GLN A 180 11.14 -9.02 -22.51
CA GLN A 180 12.53 -8.62 -22.35
C GLN A 180 12.93 -8.72 -20.88
N TYR A 181 12.14 -8.13 -20.00
CA TYR A 181 12.37 -8.25 -18.55
C TYR A 181 12.34 -9.71 -18.07
N ALA A 182 11.42 -10.52 -18.60
CA ALA A 182 11.36 -11.94 -18.25
C ALA A 182 12.67 -12.68 -18.56
N ALA A 183 13.23 -12.43 -19.75
CA ALA A 183 14.52 -13.03 -20.16
C ALA A 183 15.69 -12.53 -19.29
N GLU A 184 15.74 -11.23 -19.01
CA GLU A 184 16.78 -10.60 -18.19
C GLU A 184 16.76 -11.08 -16.73
N ALA A 185 15.55 -11.18 -16.14
CA ALA A 185 15.36 -11.58 -14.75
C ALA A 185 15.32 -13.10 -14.56
N GLY A 186 15.23 -13.87 -15.62
CA GLY A 186 15.12 -15.33 -15.57
C GLY A 186 13.82 -15.78 -14.90
N ILE A 187 12.68 -15.18 -15.30
CA ILE A 187 11.34 -15.51 -14.81
C ILE A 187 10.45 -15.98 -15.97
N ALA A 188 9.33 -16.61 -15.65
CA ALA A 188 8.31 -16.99 -16.64
C ALA A 188 6.98 -16.30 -16.35
N TYR A 189 6.38 -15.67 -17.36
CA TYR A 189 4.98 -15.27 -17.29
C TYR A 189 4.06 -16.46 -17.55
N VAL A 190 3.12 -16.64 -16.65
CA VAL A 190 2.14 -17.75 -16.72
C VAL A 190 0.72 -17.25 -16.41
N PRO A 191 -0.33 -17.98 -16.83
CA PRO A 191 -1.70 -17.70 -16.40
C PRO A 191 -1.83 -17.77 -14.88
N LEU A 192 -2.80 -17.03 -14.28
CA LEU A 192 -3.02 -16.99 -12.83
C LEU A 192 -3.23 -18.38 -12.23
N ASP A 193 -4.00 -19.24 -12.88
CA ASP A 193 -4.26 -20.60 -12.40
C ASP A 193 -2.99 -21.44 -12.30
N GLU A 194 -2.09 -21.32 -13.26
CA GLU A 194 -0.79 -21.98 -13.24
C GLU A 194 0.11 -21.38 -12.15
N LEU A 195 0.09 -20.05 -11.99
CA LEU A 195 0.81 -19.38 -10.91
C LEU A 195 0.38 -19.93 -9.54
N TYR A 196 -0.93 -19.99 -9.29
CA TYR A 196 -1.47 -20.49 -8.02
C TYR A 196 -1.09 -21.95 -7.77
N ALA A 197 -1.17 -22.80 -8.80
CA ALA A 197 -0.82 -24.22 -8.67
C ALA A 197 0.67 -24.48 -8.42
N ARG A 198 1.56 -23.59 -8.90
CA ARG A 198 3.02 -23.77 -8.78
C ARG A 198 3.64 -23.10 -7.57
N ALA A 199 3.05 -21.99 -7.07
CA ALA A 199 3.66 -21.14 -6.08
C ALA A 199 3.62 -21.75 -4.67
N ASP A 200 4.75 -21.69 -3.97
CA ASP A 200 4.87 -21.94 -2.53
C ASP A 200 4.64 -20.64 -1.74
N ILE A 201 4.89 -19.48 -2.37
CA ILE A 201 4.61 -18.14 -1.86
C ILE A 201 3.94 -17.34 -2.98
N VAL A 202 2.81 -16.70 -2.69
CA VAL A 202 2.12 -15.78 -3.62
C VAL A 202 2.22 -14.37 -3.06
N SER A 203 2.67 -13.41 -3.87
CA SER A 203 2.78 -12.00 -3.49
C SER A 203 2.07 -11.08 -4.48
N LEU A 204 1.25 -10.17 -3.95
CA LEU A 204 0.38 -9.31 -4.74
C LEU A 204 0.98 -7.92 -4.90
N HIS A 205 1.17 -7.48 -6.16
CA HIS A 205 1.76 -6.19 -6.53
C HIS A 205 1.01 -5.53 -7.70
N CYS A 206 -0.20 -6.02 -8.00
CA CYS A 206 -1.08 -5.41 -9.00
C CYS A 206 -1.91 -4.26 -8.40
N PRO A 207 -2.40 -3.31 -9.20
CA PRO A 207 -3.32 -2.28 -8.74
C PRO A 207 -4.70 -2.89 -8.39
N LEU A 208 -5.43 -2.21 -7.50
CA LEU A 208 -6.84 -2.50 -7.26
C LEU A 208 -7.68 -1.87 -8.37
N THR A 209 -8.43 -2.69 -9.06
CA THR A 209 -9.40 -2.35 -10.10
C THR A 209 -10.63 -3.23 -9.94
N ASP A 210 -11.70 -2.99 -10.68
CA ASP A 210 -12.89 -3.85 -10.67
C ASP A 210 -12.55 -5.31 -11.01
N ARG A 211 -11.53 -5.53 -11.86
CA ARG A 211 -11.09 -6.88 -12.27
C ARG A 211 -10.21 -7.58 -11.24
N THR A 212 -9.50 -6.83 -10.40
CA THR A 212 -8.57 -7.37 -9.40
C THR A 212 -9.16 -7.37 -8.00
N ARG A 213 -10.32 -6.70 -7.82
CA ARG A 213 -11.05 -6.73 -6.54
C ARG A 213 -11.41 -8.17 -6.20
N TYR A 214 -11.02 -8.59 -4.99
CA TYR A 214 -11.25 -9.95 -4.47
C TYR A 214 -10.72 -11.06 -5.38
N MET A 215 -9.66 -10.76 -6.16
CA MET A 215 -9.04 -11.78 -7.01
C MET A 215 -8.52 -12.98 -6.22
N ILE A 216 -8.18 -12.79 -4.94
CA ILE A 216 -7.90 -13.86 -3.99
C ILE A 216 -9.16 -14.11 -3.17
N GLY A 217 -10.04 -14.91 -3.70
CA GLY A 217 -11.23 -15.48 -3.05
C GLY A 217 -11.14 -16.99 -3.04
N ASP A 218 -12.26 -17.67 -2.70
CA ASP A 218 -12.35 -19.14 -2.58
C ASP A 218 -11.84 -19.89 -3.80
N ALA A 219 -12.22 -19.43 -5.00
CA ALA A 219 -11.81 -20.05 -6.27
C ALA A 219 -10.29 -20.00 -6.47
N ALA A 220 -9.64 -18.88 -6.17
CA ALA A 220 -8.20 -18.75 -6.27
C ALA A 220 -7.49 -19.59 -5.19
N ILE A 221 -7.96 -19.50 -3.94
CA ILE A 221 -7.40 -20.26 -2.80
C ILE A 221 -7.48 -21.76 -3.07
N SER A 222 -8.59 -22.26 -3.61
CA SER A 222 -8.74 -23.68 -3.91
C SER A 222 -7.69 -24.23 -4.88
N ARG A 223 -7.18 -23.39 -5.81
CA ARG A 223 -6.15 -23.74 -6.81
C ARG A 223 -4.74 -23.67 -6.27
N MET A 224 -4.49 -22.96 -5.15
CA MET A 224 -3.17 -22.81 -4.55
C MET A 224 -2.66 -24.14 -3.98
N LYS A 225 -1.34 -24.24 -3.76
CA LYS A 225 -0.76 -25.35 -3.01
C LYS A 225 -1.25 -25.37 -1.57
N PRO A 226 -1.51 -26.53 -0.96
CA PRO A 226 -1.69 -26.61 0.49
C PRO A 226 -0.48 -26.05 1.24
N GLY A 227 -0.73 -25.18 2.20
CA GLY A 227 0.34 -24.56 3.00
C GLY A 227 1.02 -23.35 2.35
N VAL A 228 0.48 -22.79 1.26
CA VAL A 228 1.00 -21.59 0.58
C VAL A 228 1.09 -20.41 1.54
N ILE A 229 2.12 -19.58 1.40
CA ILE A 229 2.23 -18.28 2.08
C ILE A 229 1.67 -17.19 1.15
N LEU A 230 0.74 -16.39 1.65
CA LEU A 230 0.16 -15.27 0.92
C LEU A 230 0.68 -13.94 1.48
N ILE A 231 1.16 -13.06 0.60
CA ILE A 231 1.70 -11.73 0.95
C ILE A 231 0.93 -10.66 0.19
N ASN A 232 0.46 -9.65 0.92
CA ASN A 232 -0.19 -8.49 0.34
C ASN A 232 0.36 -7.19 0.97
N THR A 233 1.11 -6.43 0.18
CA THR A 233 1.62 -5.11 0.51
C THR A 233 1.08 -4.04 -0.46
N GLY A 234 -0.03 -4.36 -1.16
CA GLY A 234 -0.63 -3.51 -2.17
C GLY A 234 -1.91 -2.82 -1.71
N ARG A 235 -3.05 -3.50 -1.85
CA ARG A 235 -4.37 -3.00 -1.44
C ARG A 235 -5.15 -4.14 -0.77
N GLY A 236 -5.81 -3.86 0.34
CA GLY A 236 -6.56 -4.86 1.13
C GLY A 236 -7.58 -5.61 0.30
N GLN A 237 -8.37 -4.90 -0.47
CA GLN A 237 -9.46 -5.44 -1.30
C GLN A 237 -9.01 -6.33 -2.49
N LEU A 238 -7.71 -6.59 -2.66
CA LEU A 238 -7.24 -7.66 -3.56
C LEU A 238 -7.56 -9.05 -3.01
N ILE A 239 -7.73 -9.15 -1.68
CA ILE A 239 -8.06 -10.39 -0.97
C ILE A 239 -9.46 -10.24 -0.38
N HIS A 240 -10.30 -11.25 -0.54
CA HIS A 240 -11.54 -11.38 0.22
C HIS A 240 -11.19 -11.96 1.58
N THR A 241 -11.29 -11.15 2.65
CA THR A 241 -10.74 -11.52 3.98
C THR A 241 -11.43 -12.73 4.58
N GLU A 242 -12.75 -12.90 4.39
CA GLU A 242 -13.47 -14.08 4.89
C GLU A 242 -12.96 -15.37 4.22
N ALA A 243 -12.75 -15.35 2.89
CA ALA A 243 -12.17 -16.50 2.17
C ALA A 243 -10.74 -16.81 2.64
N LEU A 244 -9.93 -15.79 2.95
CA LEU A 244 -8.62 -15.98 3.56
C LEU A 244 -8.73 -16.66 4.94
N ILE A 245 -9.64 -16.20 5.79
CA ILE A 245 -9.89 -16.78 7.12
C ILE A 245 -10.26 -18.26 7.00
N ASP A 246 -11.15 -18.61 6.08
CA ASP A 246 -11.56 -20.00 5.86
C ASP A 246 -10.40 -20.83 5.32
N GLY A 247 -9.63 -20.32 4.35
CA GLY A 247 -8.41 -20.97 3.85
C GLY A 247 -7.36 -21.22 4.94
N LEU A 248 -7.22 -20.30 5.92
CA LEU A 248 -6.35 -20.48 7.08
C LEU A 248 -6.85 -21.59 8.04
N LYS A 249 -8.17 -21.64 8.31
CA LYS A 249 -8.79 -22.69 9.14
C LYS A 249 -8.61 -24.07 8.52
N GLU A 250 -8.80 -24.17 7.21
CA GLU A 250 -8.64 -25.41 6.44
C GLU A 250 -7.18 -25.79 6.19
N LYS A 251 -6.22 -24.94 6.61
CA LYS A 251 -4.78 -25.09 6.38
C LYS A 251 -4.39 -25.11 4.88
N LYS A 252 -5.28 -24.64 4.03
CA LYS A 252 -4.98 -24.43 2.62
C LYS A 252 -3.99 -23.27 2.48
N ILE A 253 -4.23 -22.17 3.22
CA ILE A 253 -3.27 -21.08 3.43
C ILE A 253 -2.43 -21.42 4.67
N GLY A 254 -1.13 -21.59 4.48
CA GLY A 254 -0.18 -21.90 5.54
C GLY A 254 0.16 -20.71 6.41
N ALA A 255 0.21 -19.51 5.82
CA ALA A 255 0.45 -18.24 6.52
C ALA A 255 0.04 -17.05 5.64
N ALA A 256 -0.26 -15.90 6.25
CA ALA A 256 -0.54 -14.66 5.56
C ALA A 256 0.23 -13.48 6.16
N GLY A 257 0.90 -12.69 5.30
CA GLY A 257 1.57 -11.44 5.65
C GLY A 257 0.87 -10.28 4.96
N LEU A 258 0.23 -9.43 5.72
CA LEU A 258 -0.67 -8.40 5.24
C LEU A 258 -0.22 -7.05 5.77
N ASP A 259 0.24 -6.17 4.89
CA ASP A 259 0.52 -4.78 5.23
C ASP A 259 -0.71 -3.89 5.03
N VAL A 260 -1.75 -4.45 4.42
CA VAL A 260 -3.00 -3.78 4.07
C VAL A 260 -4.20 -4.65 4.43
N TYR A 261 -5.34 -4.02 4.70
CA TYR A 261 -6.59 -4.65 5.05
C TYR A 261 -7.77 -4.03 4.29
N GLU A 262 -8.89 -4.75 4.12
CA GLU A 262 -10.05 -4.25 3.36
C GLU A 262 -10.65 -2.99 3.96
N GLU A 263 -10.85 -2.98 5.27
CA GLU A 263 -11.47 -1.92 6.05
C GLU A 263 -10.43 -1.23 6.96
N GLU A 264 -9.25 -0.91 6.40
CA GLU A 264 -8.15 -0.32 7.18
C GLU A 264 -8.46 1.09 7.73
N ALA A 265 -9.47 1.77 7.17
CA ALA A 265 -9.86 3.10 7.60
C ALA A 265 -10.35 3.10 9.07
N GLY A 266 -9.77 3.98 9.88
CA GLY A 266 -10.10 4.10 11.30
C GLY A 266 -9.25 3.27 12.25
N TYR A 267 -8.44 2.32 11.74
CA TYR A 267 -7.48 1.53 12.51
C TYR A 267 -6.04 1.86 12.15
N PHE A 268 -5.70 1.85 10.87
CA PHE A 268 -4.31 2.02 10.44
C PHE A 268 -3.84 3.46 10.60
N TYR A 269 -2.58 3.62 11.03
CA TYR A 269 -1.92 4.88 11.41
C TYR A 269 -2.44 5.53 12.70
N GLU A 270 -3.41 4.91 13.41
CA GLU A 270 -3.97 5.42 14.65
C GLU A 270 -3.60 4.53 15.84
N ASP A 271 -3.43 5.15 17.02
CA ASP A 271 -3.32 4.40 18.27
C ASP A 271 -4.74 4.15 18.82
N THR A 272 -5.19 2.92 18.68
CA THR A 272 -6.48 2.44 19.18
C THR A 272 -6.31 1.43 20.31
N SER A 273 -5.12 1.35 20.93
CA SER A 273 -4.81 0.34 21.96
C SER A 273 -5.72 0.38 23.19
N ASP A 274 -6.29 1.54 23.49
CA ASP A 274 -7.23 1.76 24.60
C ASP A 274 -8.71 1.55 24.20
N ARG A 275 -8.99 1.11 22.96
CA ARG A 275 -10.35 0.92 22.47
C ARG A 275 -10.65 -0.55 22.25
N ILE A 276 -11.94 -0.91 22.37
CA ILE A 276 -12.41 -2.22 21.94
C ILE A 276 -12.37 -2.24 20.41
N MET A 277 -11.87 -3.33 19.84
CA MET A 277 -11.89 -3.53 18.39
C MET A 277 -13.30 -3.97 17.97
N ASP A 278 -13.99 -3.12 17.22
CA ASP A 278 -15.36 -3.38 16.75
C ASP A 278 -15.39 -4.21 15.46
N ASP A 279 -14.24 -4.36 14.77
CA ASP A 279 -14.12 -5.20 13.59
C ASP A 279 -13.84 -6.65 13.95
N ASP A 280 -14.89 -7.47 13.97
CA ASP A 280 -14.81 -8.89 14.30
C ASP A 280 -13.95 -9.67 13.28
N VAL A 281 -13.92 -9.26 12.01
CA VAL A 281 -13.15 -9.90 10.94
C VAL A 281 -11.66 -9.64 11.15
N LEU A 282 -11.27 -8.39 11.42
CA LEU A 282 -9.89 -8.03 11.73
C LEU A 282 -9.46 -8.71 13.06
N ALA A 283 -10.28 -8.65 14.10
CA ALA A 283 -10.00 -9.32 15.37
C ALA A 283 -9.77 -10.82 15.18
N ARG A 284 -10.61 -11.46 14.35
CA ARG A 284 -10.44 -12.87 14.00
C ARG A 284 -9.14 -13.11 13.25
N LEU A 285 -8.80 -12.28 12.27
CA LEU A 285 -7.57 -12.38 11.49
C LEU A 285 -6.33 -12.26 12.38
N LEU A 286 -6.32 -11.30 13.31
CA LEU A 286 -5.23 -11.09 14.26
C LEU A 286 -5.08 -12.25 15.28
N SER A 287 -6.12 -13.05 15.49
CA SER A 287 -6.05 -14.21 16.39
C SER A 287 -5.27 -15.39 15.83
N PHE A 288 -4.96 -15.42 14.53
CA PHE A 288 -4.20 -16.52 13.93
C PHE A 288 -2.70 -16.38 14.19
N ASN A 289 -2.08 -17.44 14.70
CA ASN A 289 -0.64 -17.47 15.00
C ASN A 289 0.27 -17.44 13.76
N ASN A 290 -0.28 -17.71 12.58
CA ASN A 290 0.39 -17.75 11.28
C ASN A 290 -0.03 -16.58 10.38
N VAL A 291 -0.54 -15.51 10.98
CA VAL A 291 -0.84 -14.24 10.30
C VAL A 291 -0.01 -13.13 10.94
N ILE A 292 0.55 -12.28 10.11
CA ILE A 292 1.18 -11.02 10.51
C ILE A 292 0.44 -9.91 9.77
N VAL A 293 -0.13 -8.98 10.50
CA VAL A 293 -0.70 -7.74 9.98
C VAL A 293 0.21 -6.59 10.42
N THR A 294 0.58 -5.73 9.48
CA THR A 294 1.27 -4.48 9.74
C THR A 294 0.43 -3.31 9.21
N SER A 295 0.55 -2.14 9.80
CA SER A 295 -0.39 -1.04 9.59
C SER A 295 -0.02 -0.18 8.39
N HIS A 296 0.01 -0.77 7.18
CA HIS A 296 0.34 -0.12 5.90
C HIS A 296 1.68 0.63 5.98
N GLN A 297 2.68 -0.03 6.58
CA GLN A 297 4.00 0.54 6.86
C GLN A 297 5.08 0.12 5.85
N GLY A 298 4.75 -0.63 4.82
CA GLY A 298 5.73 -1.12 3.84
C GLY A 298 6.55 -0.02 3.15
N PHE A 299 6.02 1.20 3.10
CA PHE A 299 6.75 2.36 2.61
C PHE A 299 7.70 2.99 3.66
N PHE A 300 7.52 2.71 4.94
CA PHE A 300 8.03 3.52 6.03
C PHE A 300 9.54 3.31 6.26
N THR A 301 10.34 3.87 5.36
CA THR A 301 11.80 4.01 5.47
C THR A 301 12.17 5.49 5.38
N ARG A 302 13.35 5.85 5.91
CA ARG A 302 13.85 7.23 5.85
C ARG A 302 13.90 7.74 4.40
N GLU A 303 14.43 6.93 3.51
CA GLU A 303 14.57 7.25 2.09
C GLU A 303 13.22 7.50 1.41
N ALA A 304 12.23 6.66 1.72
CA ALA A 304 10.88 6.81 1.16
C ALA A 304 10.20 8.07 1.70
N VAL A 305 10.25 8.33 3.01
CA VAL A 305 9.63 9.51 3.63
C VAL A 305 10.29 10.80 3.12
N ASP A 306 11.62 10.83 2.98
CA ASP A 306 12.34 11.96 2.40
C ASP A 306 11.97 12.17 0.92
N ASN A 307 11.83 11.11 0.13
CA ASN A 307 11.41 11.21 -1.27
C ASN A 307 9.95 11.67 -1.39
N ILE A 308 9.06 11.22 -0.49
CA ILE A 308 7.67 11.69 -0.43
C ILE A 308 7.65 13.21 -0.20
N ALA A 309 8.37 13.69 0.82
CA ALA A 309 8.42 15.12 1.13
C ALA A 309 8.96 15.94 -0.05
N ARG A 310 10.09 15.52 -0.65
CA ARG A 310 10.70 16.21 -1.80
C ARG A 310 9.77 16.26 -3.02
N THR A 311 9.16 15.13 -3.37
CA THR A 311 8.26 15.06 -4.53
C THR A 311 7.01 15.90 -4.30
N THR A 312 6.42 15.86 -3.10
CA THR A 312 5.26 16.69 -2.75
C THR A 312 5.60 18.17 -2.84
N MET A 313 6.72 18.61 -2.25
CA MET A 313 7.15 20.00 -2.29
C MET A 313 7.51 20.45 -3.72
N GLN A 314 8.10 19.56 -4.53
CA GLN A 314 8.38 19.87 -5.94
C GLN A 314 7.10 20.02 -6.74
N ASN A 315 6.10 19.15 -6.56
CA ASN A 315 4.80 19.28 -7.22
C ASN A 315 4.12 20.62 -6.89
N ILE A 316 4.18 21.05 -5.62
CA ILE A 316 3.61 22.34 -5.18
C ILE A 316 4.41 23.50 -5.79
N LYS A 317 5.72 23.39 -5.88
CA LYS A 317 6.59 24.39 -6.54
C LYS A 317 6.27 24.52 -8.03
N ASP A 318 6.17 23.39 -8.74
CA ASP A 318 5.85 23.39 -10.16
C ASP A 318 4.48 24.04 -10.41
N PHE A 319 3.49 23.78 -9.55
CA PHE A 319 2.22 24.49 -9.58
C PHE A 319 2.38 26.00 -9.35
N SER A 320 3.14 26.41 -8.32
CA SER A 320 3.31 27.83 -7.96
C SER A 320 4.03 28.63 -9.05
N GLU A 321 4.88 27.97 -9.83
CA GLU A 321 5.64 28.56 -10.93
C GLU A 321 4.96 28.37 -12.31
N CYS A 322 3.69 27.90 -12.32
CA CYS A 322 2.91 27.62 -13.54
C CYS A 322 3.62 26.66 -14.51
N ARG A 323 4.42 25.72 -13.96
CA ARG A 323 5.07 24.67 -14.74
C ARG A 323 4.11 23.52 -15.02
N ARG A 324 4.51 22.65 -15.95
CA ARG A 324 3.78 21.40 -16.20
C ARG A 324 3.78 20.52 -14.95
N LEU A 325 2.60 20.01 -14.58
CA LEU A 325 2.41 19.09 -13.45
C LEU A 325 2.61 17.65 -13.92
N GLU A 326 3.85 17.14 -13.82
CA GLU A 326 4.20 15.79 -14.28
C GLU A 326 3.46 14.68 -13.48
N ASN A 327 3.10 14.96 -12.24
CA ASN A 327 2.46 14.01 -11.34
C ASN A 327 0.97 14.31 -11.11
N GLU A 328 0.34 15.04 -12.03
CA GLU A 328 -1.10 15.30 -11.97
C GLU A 328 -1.89 14.01 -12.21
N VAL A 329 -2.95 13.83 -11.42
CA VAL A 329 -3.96 12.80 -11.67
C VAL A 329 -5.25 13.46 -12.13
N ARG A 330 -5.87 12.87 -13.15
CA ARG A 330 -7.08 13.39 -13.77
C ARG A 330 -8.17 12.34 -13.73
N ALA A 331 -9.41 12.79 -13.69
CA ALA A 331 -10.54 11.91 -13.92
C ALA A 331 -10.43 11.28 -15.31
N GLU A 332 -10.75 9.99 -15.41
CA GLU A 332 -10.88 9.36 -16.73
C GLU A 332 -12.06 10.03 -17.48
N PRO A 333 -11.92 10.30 -18.78
CA PRO A 333 -13.05 10.84 -19.55
C PRO A 333 -14.21 9.83 -19.52
N GLU A 334 -15.43 10.30 -19.30
CA GLU A 334 -16.66 9.50 -19.17
C GLU A 334 -16.92 8.51 -20.34
N ASN A 335 -16.17 8.58 -21.43
CA ASN A 335 -16.31 7.75 -22.61
C ASN A 335 -15.41 6.51 -22.68
N ALA A 336 -14.62 6.21 -21.63
CA ALA A 336 -13.73 5.02 -21.63
C ALA A 336 -14.39 3.72 -21.13
N VAL A 337 -15.64 3.75 -20.67
CA VAL A 337 -16.37 2.59 -20.12
C VAL A 337 -17.02 1.71 -21.19
N GLY A 338 -16.84 2.00 -22.49
CA GLY A 338 -17.57 1.35 -23.57
C GLY A 338 -16.78 0.48 -24.56
N GLN A 339 -15.46 0.34 -24.42
CA GLN A 339 -14.67 -0.50 -25.35
C GLN A 339 -13.43 -1.08 -24.68
N LEU A 340 -13.58 -2.23 -24.05
CA LEU A 340 -12.53 -3.28 -23.95
C LEU A 340 -13.18 -4.59 -23.44
#